data_d16d075385121bd79ef04d222c5aaab1
#
_entry.id   d16d075385121bd79ef04d222c5aaab1
#
_cell.length_a   1.000
_cell.length_b   1.000
_cell.length_c   1.000
_cell.angle_alpha   90.00
_cell.angle_beta   90.00
_cell.angle_gamma   90.00
#
_symmetry.space_group_name_H-M   'P 1'
#
loop_
_entity.id
_entity.type
_entity.pdbx_description
1 polymer ?
#
loop_
_entity_poly.entity_id
_entity_poly.type
_entity_poly.pdbx_seq_one_letter_code
_entity_poly.pdbx_strand_id
1 'polypeptide(L)'
;MARVNIDILGISELKWPGMGEFNSDDHYIYYCGQESLRRNGVAIIVNRRVQNAVFGCNLKNDRMISVCFQSKQFNITVIQVYALTTNAEEAEVEWFYEDLQDLLELTPPKYVLFILGDWSKSRKSRNTWSNRQIWLCSTEWSRTKANRVLPRENTGHSKHPFPTTQEKTT
;
A
#
# COMPACT_ATOMS: atom_id res chain seq x y z
N MET A 1 -8.51 10.45 -27.36
CA MET A 1 -8.19 9.70 -26.12
C MET A 1 -8.55 10.57 -24.94
N ALA A 2 -9.42 10.11 -24.03
CA ALA A 2 -9.72 10.85 -22.81
C ALA A 2 -8.46 10.86 -21.94
N ARG A 3 -7.95 12.06 -21.57
CA ARG A 3 -6.86 12.21 -20.62
C ARG A 3 -7.41 11.86 -19.24
N VAL A 4 -7.04 10.71 -18.71
CA VAL A 4 -7.35 10.35 -17.32
C VAL A 4 -6.43 11.17 -16.44
N ASN A 5 -7.02 12.01 -15.59
CA ASN A 5 -6.27 12.77 -14.59
C ASN A 5 -5.94 11.83 -13.41
N ILE A 6 -4.73 11.28 -13.43
CA ILE A 6 -4.21 10.43 -12.35
C ILE A 6 -3.21 11.24 -11.55
N ASP A 7 -3.38 11.27 -10.21
CA ASP A 7 -2.44 11.92 -9.30
C ASP A 7 -1.32 10.99 -8.84
N ILE A 8 -1.66 9.72 -8.63
CA ILE A 8 -0.73 8.71 -8.12
C ILE A 8 -0.96 7.43 -8.91
N LEU A 9 0.11 6.88 -9.49
CA LEU A 9 0.08 5.64 -10.26
C LEU A 9 1.13 4.68 -9.73
N GLY A 10 0.70 3.48 -9.33
CA GLY A 10 1.59 2.37 -9.00
C GLY A 10 1.92 1.54 -10.24
N ILE A 11 3.18 1.13 -10.36
CA ILE A 11 3.67 0.29 -11.45
C ILE A 11 4.32 -0.95 -10.85
N SER A 12 3.99 -2.12 -11.39
CA SER A 12 4.67 -3.39 -11.16
C SER A 12 5.42 -3.83 -12.41
N GLU A 13 6.35 -4.76 -12.27
CA GLU A 13 7.20 -5.29 -13.36
C GLU A 13 8.07 -4.21 -14.03
N LEU A 14 8.49 -3.23 -13.28
CA LEU A 14 9.42 -2.21 -13.75
C LEU A 14 10.81 -2.82 -13.92
N LYS A 15 11.26 -3.02 -15.15
CA LYS A 15 12.54 -3.66 -15.46
C LYS A 15 13.73 -2.70 -15.40
N TRP A 16 13.71 -1.73 -14.51
CA TRP A 16 14.82 -0.80 -14.29
C TRP A 16 15.76 -1.32 -13.21
N PRO A 17 17.08 -1.14 -13.38
CA PRO A 17 18.05 -1.54 -12.35
C PRO A 17 18.13 -0.47 -11.25
N GLY A 18 18.49 -0.94 -10.04
CA GLY A 18 18.74 -0.07 -8.90
C GLY A 18 17.48 0.58 -8.31
N MET A 19 17.69 1.52 -7.43
CA MET A 19 16.62 2.28 -6.77
C MET A 19 16.92 3.78 -6.80
N GLY A 20 15.88 4.59 -6.75
CA GLY A 20 16.04 6.04 -6.76
C GLY A 20 14.76 6.80 -7.03
N GLU A 21 14.96 8.08 -7.26
CA GLU A 21 13.90 9.02 -7.59
C GLU A 21 14.38 10.01 -8.65
N PHE A 22 13.49 10.45 -9.51
CA PHE A 22 13.78 11.50 -10.48
C PHE A 22 12.52 12.20 -10.96
N ASN A 23 12.72 13.39 -11.54
CA ASN A 23 11.66 14.18 -12.14
C ASN A 23 11.63 13.94 -13.66
N SER A 24 10.44 13.72 -14.21
CA SER A 24 10.21 13.59 -15.65
C SER A 24 8.99 14.40 -16.03
N ASP A 25 9.20 15.53 -16.68
CA ASP A 25 8.18 16.48 -17.11
C ASP A 25 7.21 16.88 -15.97
N ASP A 26 5.95 16.42 -16.07
CA ASP A 26 4.90 16.70 -15.10
C ASP A 26 4.78 15.65 -13.97
N HIS A 27 5.75 14.73 -13.85
CA HIS A 27 5.68 13.62 -12.92
C HIS A 27 6.97 13.45 -12.13
N TYR A 28 6.83 13.02 -10.89
CA TYR A 28 7.93 12.58 -10.04
C TYR A 28 7.85 11.06 -9.86
N ILE A 29 8.97 10.37 -10.06
CA ILE A 29 9.02 8.92 -10.12
C ILE A 29 9.91 8.41 -9.01
N TYR A 30 9.34 7.60 -8.11
CA TYR A 30 10.05 6.81 -7.11
C TYR A 30 10.10 5.37 -7.60
N TYR A 31 11.25 4.75 -7.62
CA TYR A 31 11.37 3.38 -8.13
C TYR A 31 12.36 2.54 -7.36
N CYS A 32 12.11 1.23 -7.36
CA CYS A 32 13.00 0.23 -6.80
C CYS A 32 12.98 -1.02 -7.70
N GLY A 33 14.15 -1.39 -8.21
CA GLY A 33 14.36 -2.58 -9.03
C GLY A 33 15.58 -3.35 -8.58
N GLN A 34 15.82 -4.48 -9.21
CA GLN A 34 16.99 -5.32 -8.92
C GLN A 34 18.26 -4.71 -9.53
N GLU A 35 19.39 -4.83 -8.81
CA GLU A 35 20.65 -4.30 -9.31
C GLU A 35 21.18 -5.07 -10.53
N SER A 36 21.07 -6.40 -10.51
CA SER A 36 21.68 -7.26 -11.52
C SER A 36 20.69 -7.95 -12.48
N LEU A 37 19.47 -8.23 -11.99
CA LEU A 37 18.47 -8.97 -12.76
C LEU A 37 17.28 -8.04 -13.06
N ARG A 38 17.07 -7.70 -14.32
CA ARG A 38 15.92 -6.88 -14.76
C ARG A 38 14.62 -7.69 -14.80
N ARG A 39 14.27 -8.36 -13.70
CA ARG A 39 13.09 -9.23 -13.64
C ARG A 39 11.92 -8.63 -12.92
N ASN A 40 12.20 -7.99 -11.79
CA ASN A 40 11.20 -7.36 -10.93
C ASN A 40 11.40 -5.85 -10.94
N GLY A 41 10.57 -5.16 -10.22
CA GLY A 41 10.67 -3.75 -9.97
C GLY A 41 9.31 -3.12 -9.79
N VAL A 42 9.27 -2.12 -8.95
CA VAL A 42 8.07 -1.34 -8.63
C VAL A 42 8.37 0.14 -8.74
N ALA A 43 7.34 0.93 -9.05
CA ALA A 43 7.43 2.37 -8.98
C ALA A 43 6.12 2.99 -8.52
N ILE A 44 6.24 4.19 -7.96
CA ILE A 44 5.11 5.10 -7.73
C ILE A 44 5.41 6.37 -8.51
N ILE A 45 4.51 6.71 -9.42
CA ILE A 45 4.54 7.94 -10.20
C ILE A 45 3.58 8.91 -9.54
N VAL A 46 4.07 10.10 -9.22
CA VAL A 46 3.32 11.16 -8.57
C VAL A 46 3.22 12.35 -9.50
N ASN A 47 2.00 12.83 -9.75
CA ASN A 47 1.79 14.03 -10.56
C ASN A 47 2.39 15.26 -9.85
N ARG A 48 2.99 16.17 -10.61
CA ARG A 48 3.62 17.40 -10.11
C ARG A 48 2.70 18.24 -9.22
N ARG A 49 1.40 18.23 -9.48
CA ARG A 49 0.41 19.00 -8.69
C ARG A 49 0.27 18.53 -7.25
N VAL A 50 0.57 17.24 -6.96
CA VAL A 50 0.51 16.66 -5.60
C VAL A 50 1.88 16.32 -5.03
N GLN A 51 2.96 16.53 -5.79
CA GLN A 51 4.32 16.24 -5.36
C GLN A 51 4.71 16.99 -4.08
N ASN A 52 4.28 18.24 -3.95
CA ASN A 52 4.59 19.06 -2.75
C ASN A 52 3.96 18.49 -1.47
N ALA A 53 3.00 17.57 -1.58
CA ALA A 53 2.43 16.85 -0.45
C ALA A 53 3.29 15.65 -0.02
N VAL A 54 4.23 15.19 -0.84
CA VAL A 54 5.13 14.10 -0.46
C VAL A 54 6.09 14.59 0.60
N PHE A 55 6.15 13.89 1.75
CA PHE A 55 7.06 14.18 2.83
C PHE A 55 7.98 13.02 3.20
N GLY A 56 7.80 11.86 2.57
CA GLY A 56 8.66 10.71 2.77
C GLY A 56 8.41 9.59 1.77
N CYS A 57 9.45 8.83 1.51
CA CYS A 57 9.38 7.59 0.73
C CYS A 57 10.24 6.51 1.39
N ASN A 58 9.88 5.25 1.17
CA ASN A 58 10.67 4.09 1.56
C ASN A 58 10.79 3.15 0.37
N LEU A 59 11.99 3.04 -0.17
CA LEU A 59 12.37 2.13 -1.25
C LEU A 59 12.79 0.80 -0.63
N LYS A 60 11.82 -0.04 -0.22
CA LYS A 60 12.08 -1.23 0.60
C LYS A 60 12.87 -2.29 -0.19
N ASN A 61 12.36 -2.71 -1.35
CA ASN A 61 13.00 -3.67 -2.23
C ASN A 61 12.37 -3.63 -3.64
N ASP A 62 12.81 -4.53 -4.52
CA ASP A 62 12.32 -4.65 -5.90
C ASP A 62 10.84 -5.07 -6.04
N ARG A 63 10.15 -5.34 -4.93
CA ARG A 63 8.74 -5.71 -4.88
C ARG A 63 7.87 -4.75 -4.10
N MET A 64 8.47 -3.85 -3.31
CA MET A 64 7.72 -2.97 -2.42
C MET A 64 8.35 -1.60 -2.29
N ILE A 65 7.49 -0.59 -2.40
CA ILE A 65 7.84 0.81 -2.19
C ILE A 65 6.66 1.52 -1.52
N SER A 66 6.94 2.46 -0.64
CA SER A 66 5.91 3.32 -0.06
C SER A 66 6.23 4.80 -0.22
N VAL A 67 5.17 5.61 -0.38
CA VAL A 67 5.25 7.07 -0.43
C VAL A 67 4.21 7.66 0.52
N CYS A 68 4.64 8.62 1.33
CA CYS A 68 3.80 9.28 2.32
C CYS A 68 3.45 10.69 1.87
N PHE A 69 2.16 11.02 1.97
CA PHE A 69 1.60 12.31 1.57
C PHE A 69 1.00 13.03 2.77
N GLN A 70 1.30 14.30 2.90
CA GLN A 70 0.70 15.19 3.89
C GLN A 70 -0.61 15.76 3.36
N SER A 71 -1.64 15.73 4.19
CA SER A 71 -2.94 16.34 3.90
C SER A 71 -3.41 17.16 5.11
N LYS A 72 -4.41 18.04 4.88
CA LYS A 72 -4.95 18.90 5.93
C LYS A 72 -5.67 18.13 7.04
N GLN A 73 -6.31 17.01 6.73
CA GLN A 73 -7.13 16.25 7.69
C GLN A 73 -6.36 15.04 8.24
N PHE A 74 -5.75 14.24 7.37
CA PHE A 74 -5.00 13.06 7.74
C PHE A 74 -3.96 12.76 6.67
N ASN A 75 -2.80 12.26 7.09
CA ASN A 75 -1.77 11.85 6.17
C ASN A 75 -2.14 10.54 5.48
N ILE A 76 -1.61 10.34 4.28
CA ILE A 76 -1.87 9.18 3.44
C ILE A 76 -0.55 8.46 3.20
N THR A 77 -0.55 7.15 3.36
CA THR A 77 0.54 6.28 2.89
C THR A 77 0.04 5.44 1.72
N VAL A 78 0.79 5.45 0.65
CA VAL A 78 0.55 4.60 -0.52
C VAL A 78 1.68 3.60 -0.60
N ILE A 79 1.36 2.31 -0.56
CA ILE A 79 2.31 1.22 -0.75
C ILE A 79 2.03 0.57 -2.09
N GLN A 80 3.02 0.52 -2.97
CA GLN A 80 2.97 -0.29 -4.19
C GLN A 80 3.63 -1.64 -3.92
N VAL A 81 2.93 -2.71 -4.27
CA VAL A 81 3.36 -4.08 -4.05
C VAL A 81 3.30 -4.87 -5.35
N TYR A 82 4.34 -5.65 -5.62
CA TYR A 82 4.36 -6.64 -6.68
C TYR A 82 4.39 -8.04 -6.06
N ALA A 83 3.23 -8.69 -5.99
CA ALA A 83 3.08 -9.97 -5.32
C ALA A 83 3.91 -11.08 -6.00
N LEU A 84 4.20 -12.10 -5.22
CA LEU A 84 4.90 -13.29 -5.68
C LEU A 84 4.01 -14.13 -6.59
N THR A 85 4.64 -14.85 -7.52
CA THR A 85 3.95 -15.82 -8.37
C THR A 85 3.53 -17.06 -7.57
N THR A 86 2.59 -17.84 -8.12
CA THR A 86 2.10 -19.07 -7.46
C THR A 86 3.16 -20.14 -7.23
N ASN A 87 4.29 -20.04 -7.91
CA ASN A 87 5.40 -20.99 -7.84
C ASN A 87 6.53 -20.50 -6.93
N ALA A 88 6.32 -19.41 -6.16
CA ALA A 88 7.31 -18.93 -5.21
C ALA A 88 7.52 -19.96 -4.09
N GLU A 89 8.75 -20.09 -3.63
CA GLU A 89 9.10 -20.92 -2.49
C GLU A 89 8.48 -20.37 -1.19
N GLU A 90 8.22 -21.25 -0.23
CA GLU A 90 7.58 -20.87 1.03
C GLU A 90 8.38 -19.82 1.79
N ALA A 91 9.70 -19.94 1.79
CA ALA A 91 10.61 -18.96 2.40
C ALA A 91 10.52 -17.57 1.72
N GLU A 92 10.39 -17.52 0.39
CA GLU A 92 10.19 -16.24 -0.32
C GLU A 92 8.87 -15.59 0.06
N VAL A 93 7.83 -16.41 0.28
CA VAL A 93 6.51 -15.94 0.71
C VAL A 93 6.58 -15.36 2.13
N GLU A 94 7.29 -16.01 3.05
CA GLU A 94 7.49 -15.51 4.41
C GLU A 94 8.21 -14.16 4.39
N TRP A 95 9.35 -14.06 3.73
CA TRP A 95 10.11 -12.80 3.62
C TRP A 95 9.29 -11.68 2.99
N PHE A 96 8.48 -12.00 1.98
CA PHE A 96 7.61 -11.00 1.37
C PHE A 96 6.58 -10.43 2.36
N TYR A 97 6.00 -11.28 3.21
CA TYR A 97 5.03 -10.82 4.22
C TYR A 97 5.71 -10.11 5.39
N GLU A 98 6.92 -10.49 5.77
CA GLU A 98 7.73 -9.78 6.77
C GLU A 98 8.05 -8.37 6.27
N ASP A 99 8.54 -8.22 5.05
CA ASP A 99 8.83 -6.92 4.45
C ASP A 99 7.59 -6.02 4.36
N LEU A 100 6.44 -6.61 4.02
CA LEU A 100 5.18 -5.89 4.00
C LEU A 100 4.74 -5.47 5.40
N GLN A 101 4.93 -6.34 6.39
CA GLN A 101 4.64 -6.03 7.80
C GLN A 101 5.50 -4.87 8.29
N ASP A 102 6.78 -4.86 7.99
CA ASP A 102 7.69 -3.76 8.33
C ASP A 102 7.19 -2.42 7.77
N LEU A 103 6.77 -2.37 6.50
CA LEU A 103 6.22 -1.15 5.90
C LEU A 103 4.92 -0.70 6.58
N LEU A 104 4.11 -1.64 7.02
CA LEU A 104 2.87 -1.36 7.74
C LEU A 104 3.14 -0.82 9.14
N GLU A 105 4.13 -1.35 9.86
CA GLU A 105 4.53 -0.89 11.19
C GLU A 105 5.12 0.51 11.15
N LEU A 106 5.85 0.84 10.09
CA LEU A 106 6.36 2.20 9.85
C LEU A 106 5.25 3.22 9.56
N THR A 107 4.05 2.77 9.21
CA THR A 107 2.91 3.64 8.92
C THR A 107 2.11 3.91 10.21
N PRO A 108 2.03 5.15 10.72
CA PRO A 108 1.26 5.46 11.91
C PRO A 108 -0.22 5.06 11.77
N PRO A 109 -0.87 4.54 12.84
CA PRO A 109 -2.27 4.07 12.78
C PRO A 109 -3.29 5.12 12.34
N LYS A 110 -2.99 6.40 12.55
CA LYS A 110 -3.84 7.54 12.18
C LYS A 110 -3.77 7.92 10.70
N TYR A 111 -2.87 7.30 9.92
CA TYR A 111 -2.75 7.57 8.48
C TYR A 111 -3.72 6.68 7.71
N VAL A 112 -4.25 7.23 6.61
CA VAL A 112 -4.99 6.44 5.64
C VAL A 112 -4.00 5.64 4.80
N LEU A 113 -4.24 4.35 4.66
CA LEU A 113 -3.35 3.45 3.97
C LEU A 113 -3.99 2.91 2.68
N PHE A 114 -3.32 3.14 1.56
CA PHE A 114 -3.64 2.52 0.28
C PHE A 114 -2.55 1.51 -0.08
N ILE A 115 -2.96 0.29 -0.40
CA ILE A 115 -2.06 -0.71 -0.95
C ILE A 115 -2.46 -0.97 -2.39
N LEU A 116 -1.56 -0.61 -3.30
CA LEU A 116 -1.70 -0.82 -4.74
C LEU A 116 -0.90 -2.08 -5.11
N GLY A 117 -1.42 -2.91 -5.98
CA GLY A 117 -0.63 -4.04 -6.44
C GLY A 117 -1.42 -5.06 -7.24
N ASP A 118 -0.69 -5.97 -7.88
CA ASP A 118 -1.25 -7.14 -8.53
C ASP A 118 -1.32 -8.31 -7.52
N TRP A 119 -2.53 -8.56 -7.03
CA TRP A 119 -2.82 -9.61 -6.06
C TRP A 119 -3.38 -10.89 -6.69
N SER A 120 -3.34 -10.98 -8.01
CA SER A 120 -4.10 -11.98 -8.79
C SER A 120 -3.85 -13.44 -8.40
N LYS A 121 -2.82 -13.74 -7.62
CA LYS A 121 -2.44 -15.11 -7.28
C LYS A 121 -2.03 -15.34 -5.82
N SER A 122 -2.21 -14.39 -4.93
CA SER A 122 -1.87 -14.59 -3.53
C SER A 122 -2.84 -15.59 -2.87
N ARG A 123 -2.31 -16.73 -2.40
CA ARG A 123 -3.01 -17.64 -1.49
C ARG A 123 -3.51 -16.82 -0.30
N LYS A 124 -4.71 -17.14 0.18
CA LYS A 124 -5.41 -16.55 1.32
C LYS A 124 -4.46 -16.06 2.41
N SER A 125 -4.13 -14.77 2.37
CA SER A 125 -3.52 -14.08 3.48
C SER A 125 -4.47 -14.17 4.67
N ARG A 126 -4.03 -14.73 5.79
CA ARG A 126 -4.73 -14.61 7.07
C ARG A 126 -4.75 -13.13 7.41
N ASN A 127 -5.94 -12.54 7.41
CA ASN A 127 -6.16 -11.15 7.75
C ASN A 127 -5.77 -10.90 9.23
N THR A 128 -4.50 -10.62 9.48
CA THR A 128 -4.00 -10.20 10.81
C THR A 128 -4.05 -8.67 10.97
N TRP A 129 -4.80 -7.98 10.12
CA TRP A 129 -4.75 -6.51 9.99
C TRP A 129 -5.97 -5.85 10.62
N SER A 130 -6.26 -6.22 11.86
CA SER A 130 -7.32 -5.62 12.66
C SER A 130 -6.92 -4.22 13.11
N ASN A 131 -7.73 -3.22 12.83
CA ASN A 131 -7.74 -1.82 13.25
C ASN A 131 -7.16 -0.75 12.32
N ARG A 132 -6.93 -1.01 11.02
CA ARG A 132 -6.55 0.05 10.08
C ARG A 132 -7.55 0.14 8.92
N GLN A 133 -7.83 1.35 8.47
CA GLN A 133 -8.54 1.56 7.19
C GLN A 133 -7.57 1.27 6.05
N ILE A 134 -7.60 0.06 5.53
CA ILE A 134 -6.75 -0.39 4.41
C ILE A 134 -7.59 -0.46 3.15
N TRP A 135 -7.17 0.28 2.13
CA TRP A 135 -7.77 0.23 0.81
C TRP A 135 -6.88 -0.59 -0.11
N LEU A 136 -7.37 -1.76 -0.53
CA LEU A 136 -6.69 -2.60 -1.50
C LEU A 136 -7.18 -2.22 -2.90
N CYS A 137 -6.28 -1.78 -3.76
CA CYS A 137 -6.56 -1.52 -5.16
C CYS A 137 -5.74 -2.47 -6.03
N SER A 138 -6.40 -3.36 -6.75
CA SER A 138 -5.75 -4.22 -7.74
C SER A 138 -5.49 -3.43 -9.03
N THR A 139 -4.29 -3.54 -9.57
CA THR A 139 -3.91 -2.91 -10.85
C THR A 139 -4.34 -3.73 -12.06
N GLU A 140 -5.05 -4.84 -11.88
CA GLU A 140 -5.67 -5.54 -13.00
C GLU A 140 -6.70 -4.65 -13.70
N TRP A 141 -6.26 -3.92 -14.70
CA TRP A 141 -7.12 -3.30 -15.70
C TRP A 141 -7.70 -4.39 -16.61
N SER A 142 -8.55 -5.23 -16.07
CA SER A 142 -9.43 -6.09 -16.84
C SER A 142 -10.58 -5.24 -17.39
N ARG A 143 -10.81 -5.33 -18.69
CA ARG A 143 -11.77 -4.60 -19.52
C ARG A 143 -13.25 -4.67 -19.10
N THR A 144 -13.57 -4.91 -17.85
CA THR A 144 -14.95 -5.04 -17.37
C THR A 144 -15.15 -4.37 -16.03
N LYS A 145 -15.85 -3.23 -16.08
CA LYS A 145 -16.55 -2.53 -14.98
C LYS A 145 -15.69 -2.07 -13.82
N ALA A 146 -15.64 -0.75 -13.68
CA ALA A 146 -15.21 -0.05 -12.46
C ALA A 146 -15.80 -0.74 -11.22
N ASN A 147 -15.02 -1.54 -10.53
CA ASN A 147 -15.41 -2.09 -9.26
C ASN A 147 -15.33 -0.96 -8.23
N ARG A 148 -16.48 -0.62 -7.71
CA ARG A 148 -16.68 0.26 -6.58
C ARG A 148 -15.75 -0.16 -5.46
N VAL A 149 -14.85 0.72 -5.06
CA VAL A 149 -14.06 0.57 -3.84
C VAL A 149 -15.05 0.66 -2.67
N LEU A 150 -15.40 -0.47 -2.09
CA LEU A 150 -16.25 -0.52 -0.90
C LEU A 150 -15.37 -0.62 0.34
N PRO A 151 -15.61 0.23 1.37
CA PRO A 151 -14.97 0.02 2.66
C PRO A 151 -15.46 -1.31 3.24
N ARG A 152 -14.56 -2.15 3.71
CA ARG A 152 -14.94 -3.30 4.54
C ARG A 152 -15.30 -2.78 5.92
N GLU A 153 -16.57 -2.74 6.23
CA GLU A 153 -17.06 -2.50 7.60
C GLU A 153 -16.61 -3.67 8.49
N ASN A 154 -15.84 -3.31 9.51
CA ASN A 154 -15.42 -4.26 10.55
C ASN A 154 -16.53 -4.31 11.60
N THR A 155 -17.50 -5.21 11.45
CA THR A 155 -18.53 -5.46 12.47
C THR A 155 -17.93 -6.27 13.62
N GLY A 156 -17.13 -5.60 14.45
CA GLY A 156 -16.68 -6.12 15.73
C GLY A 156 -17.69 -5.80 16.83
N HIS A 157 -18.53 -6.73 17.18
CA HIS A 157 -19.36 -6.67 18.41
C HIS A 157 -18.45 -6.73 19.63
N SER A 158 -18.13 -5.58 20.21
CA SER A 158 -17.55 -5.50 21.55
C SER A 158 -18.65 -5.28 22.57
N LYS A 159 -19.09 -6.35 23.21
CA LYS A 159 -19.87 -6.27 24.44
C LYS A 159 -18.91 -6.13 25.61
N HIS A 160 -18.76 -4.94 26.16
CA HIS A 160 -18.22 -4.74 27.49
C HIS A 160 -19.36 -4.45 28.46
N PRO A 161 -19.54 -5.27 29.52
CA PRO A 161 -20.39 -4.89 30.66
C PRO A 161 -19.58 -3.96 31.58
N PHE A 162 -20.12 -2.77 31.87
CA PHE A 162 -19.61 -1.87 32.89
C PHE A 162 -19.89 -2.45 34.29
N PRO A 163 -18.95 -2.40 35.24
CA PRO A 163 -19.23 -2.70 36.64
C PRO A 163 -19.94 -1.51 37.30
N THR A 164 -21.07 -1.81 37.89
CA THR A 164 -21.86 -0.89 38.69
C THR A 164 -21.17 -0.68 40.03
N THR A 165 -20.75 0.54 40.35
CA THR A 165 -20.27 0.93 41.64
C THR A 165 -21.46 1.15 42.59
N GLN A 166 -21.59 0.35 43.61
CA GLN A 166 -22.52 0.60 44.71
C GLN A 166 -21.88 1.58 45.74
N GLU A 167 -22.52 2.72 45.88
CA GLU A 167 -22.32 3.60 47.03
C GLU A 167 -22.87 2.91 48.30
N LYS A 168 -22.03 2.85 49.31
CA LYS A 168 -22.48 2.59 50.70
C LYS A 168 -22.43 3.89 51.47
N THR A 169 -23.61 4.35 51.83
CA THR A 169 -23.87 5.36 52.88
C THR A 169 -23.71 4.69 54.26
N THR A 170 -22.92 5.26 55.10
CA THR A 170 -23.20 5.41 56.54
C THR A 170 -22.30 6.51 57.10
#